data_56b6969ff9a4eac6e7b1706f6fa74359
#
_entry.id   56b6969ff9a4eac6e7b1706f6fa74359
#
_cell.length_a   1.000
_cell.length_b   1.000
_cell.length_c   1.000
_cell.angle_alpha   90.00
_cell.angle_beta   90.00
_cell.angle_gamma   90.00
#
_symmetry.space_group_name_H-M   'P 1'
#
loop_
_entity.id
_entity.type
_entity.pdbx_description
1 polymer ?
#
loop_
_entity_poly.entity_id
_entity_poly.type
_entity_poly.pdbx_seq_one_letter_code
_entity_poly.pdbx_strand_id
1 'polypeptide(L)'
;MRNQLAQWEIQYARLRHRLDNLGWISEGYVQDRGPGAGGPCYQWTRKVRGKTLSVALSREQYEWLRTAIANWREVQDTLKEMQRLSRQVLFATMPHPPRRKRLGKKVLGLI
;
A
#
# COMPACT_ATOMS: atom_id res chain seq x y z
N MET A 1 2.43 -7.38 28.87
CA MET A 1 2.39 -5.99 28.37
C MET A 1 3.72 -5.58 27.76
N ARG A 2 4.80 -5.56 28.52
CA ARG A 2 6.13 -5.19 27.99
C ARG A 2 6.56 -6.03 26.80
N ASN A 3 6.35 -7.35 26.84
CA ASN A 3 6.71 -8.25 25.75
C ASN A 3 5.89 -7.98 24.49
N GLN A 4 4.62 -7.64 24.66
CA GLN A 4 3.73 -7.33 23.55
C GLN A 4 4.14 -6.04 22.84
N LEU A 5 4.41 -5.00 23.60
CA LEU A 5 4.87 -3.72 23.05
C LEU A 5 6.20 -3.89 22.30
N ALA A 6 7.14 -4.62 22.90
CA ALA A 6 8.44 -4.88 22.27
C ALA A 6 8.27 -5.63 20.94
N GLN A 7 7.34 -6.59 20.87
CA GLN A 7 7.06 -7.32 19.64
C GLN A 7 6.45 -6.40 18.57
N TRP A 8 5.54 -5.52 18.96
CA TRP A 8 4.96 -4.56 18.00
C TRP A 8 6.01 -3.60 17.47
N GLU A 9 6.92 -3.14 18.33
CA GLU A 9 8.04 -2.29 17.90
C GLU A 9 8.96 -3.00 16.91
N ILE A 10 9.24 -4.27 17.15
CA ILE A 10 10.05 -5.08 16.23
C ILE A 10 9.33 -5.26 14.89
N GLN A 11 8.05 -5.58 14.93
CA GLN A 11 7.23 -5.73 13.71
C GLN A 11 7.19 -4.43 12.91
N TYR A 12 7.00 -3.31 13.60
CA TYR A 12 6.97 -1.99 12.97
C TYR A 12 8.31 -1.67 12.29
N ALA A 13 9.41 -1.94 12.97
CA ALA A 13 10.76 -1.73 12.43
C ALA A 13 11.01 -2.59 11.19
N ARG A 14 10.52 -3.84 11.17
CA ARG A 14 10.63 -4.73 10.01
C ARG A 14 9.85 -4.19 8.82
N LEU A 15 8.65 -3.68 9.06
CA LEU A 15 7.83 -3.10 8.00
C LEU A 15 8.50 -1.85 7.42
N ARG A 16 9.06 -1.00 8.28
CA ARG A 16 9.79 0.18 7.85
C ARG A 16 11.03 -0.19 7.02
N HIS A 17 11.74 -1.22 7.43
CA HIS A 17 12.90 -1.73 6.69
C HIS A 17 12.48 -2.27 5.32
N ARG A 18 11.31 -2.90 5.23
CA ARG A 18 10.78 -3.38 3.94
C ARG A 18 10.60 -2.24 2.95
N LEU A 19 10.16 -1.06 3.42
CA LEU A 19 10.02 0.12 2.55
C LEU A 19 11.35 0.57 1.96
N ASP A 20 12.42 0.50 2.73
CA ASP A 20 13.76 0.88 2.26
C ASP A 20 14.27 0.01 1.13
N ASN A 21 13.79 -1.23 1.04
CA ASN A 21 14.27 -2.20 0.07
C ASN A 21 13.43 -2.28 -1.20
N LEU A 22 12.36 -1.48 -1.28
CA LEU A 22 11.55 -1.43 -2.50
C LEU A 22 12.22 -0.52 -3.53
N GLY A 23 12.08 -0.89 -4.81
CA GLY A 23 12.59 -0.09 -5.91
C GLY A 23 11.66 1.08 -6.25
N TRP A 24 11.69 1.48 -7.51
CA TRP A 24 10.86 2.56 -8.01
C TRP A 24 9.38 2.24 -7.85
N ILE A 25 8.58 3.25 -7.59
CA ILE A 25 7.12 3.10 -7.41
C ILE A 25 6.37 3.98 -8.40
N SER A 26 5.19 3.52 -8.78
CA SER A 26 4.26 4.31 -9.58
C SER A 26 2.83 3.84 -9.31
N GLU A 27 1.92 4.77 -9.31
CA GLU A 27 0.49 4.46 -9.33
C GLU A 27 0.04 4.11 -10.74
N GLY A 28 -1.19 3.62 -10.86
CA GLY A 28 -1.83 3.40 -12.13
C GLY A 28 -2.02 1.94 -12.46
N TYR A 29 -2.37 1.71 -13.70
CA TYR A 29 -2.68 0.40 -14.21
C TYR A 29 -2.03 0.24 -15.58
N VAL A 30 -1.34 -0.85 -15.80
CA VAL A 30 -0.76 -1.15 -17.13
C VAL A 30 -1.50 -2.32 -17.75
N GLN A 31 -1.68 -2.26 -19.06
CA GLN A 31 -2.42 -3.23 -19.81
C GLN A 31 -1.67 -3.60 -21.09
N ASP A 32 -1.55 -4.90 -21.31
CA ASP A 32 -1.14 -5.44 -22.58
C ASP A 32 -2.41 -5.79 -23.35
N ARG A 33 -2.75 -4.99 -24.35
CA ARG A 33 -3.97 -5.17 -25.12
C ARG A 33 -3.78 -6.15 -26.29
N GLY A 34 -2.58 -6.72 -26.41
CA GLY A 34 -2.27 -7.62 -27.50
C GLY A 34 -2.02 -6.89 -28.81
N PRO A 35 -1.67 -7.61 -29.87
CA PRO A 35 -1.45 -7.01 -31.17
C PRO A 35 -2.76 -6.50 -31.74
N GLY A 36 -2.76 -5.22 -32.12
CA GLY A 36 -3.88 -4.58 -32.78
C GLY A 36 -3.51 -4.21 -34.22
N ALA A 37 -4.36 -3.42 -34.87
CA ALA A 37 -4.14 -2.95 -36.25
C ALA A 37 -2.83 -2.17 -36.40
N GLY A 38 -2.32 -1.55 -35.33
CA GLY A 38 -1.08 -0.80 -35.30
C GLY A 38 0.09 -1.50 -34.63
N GLY A 39 -0.04 -2.81 -34.31
CA GLY A 39 1.00 -3.59 -33.62
C GLY A 39 0.70 -3.80 -32.14
N PRO A 40 1.70 -4.21 -31.33
CA PRO A 40 1.52 -4.42 -29.91
C PRO A 40 1.05 -3.14 -29.24
N CYS A 41 0.10 -3.28 -28.31
CA CYS A 41 -0.52 -2.14 -27.65
C CYS A 41 -0.38 -2.25 -26.16
N TYR A 42 0.58 -1.54 -25.60
CA TYR A 42 0.78 -1.43 -24.16
C TYR A 42 0.32 -0.06 -23.73
N GLN A 43 -0.43 0.01 -22.64
CA GLN A 43 -0.97 1.27 -22.15
C GLN A 43 -0.79 1.37 -20.63
N TRP A 44 -0.55 2.59 -20.17
CA TRP A 44 -0.59 2.97 -18.77
C TRP A 44 -1.74 3.93 -18.58
N THR A 45 -2.60 3.61 -17.62
CA THR A 45 -3.79 4.38 -17.32
C THR A 45 -3.76 4.81 -15.87
N ARG A 46 -4.11 6.06 -15.60
CA ARG A 46 -4.26 6.60 -14.25
C ARG A 46 -5.38 7.63 -14.22
N LYS A 47 -5.89 7.89 -13.02
CA LYS A 47 -6.89 8.94 -12.83
C LYS A 47 -6.22 10.18 -12.27
N VAL A 48 -6.51 11.33 -12.89
CA VAL A 48 -6.05 12.63 -12.43
C VAL A 48 -7.25 13.55 -12.34
N ARG A 49 -7.59 13.98 -11.13
CA ARG A 49 -8.74 14.86 -10.87
C ARG A 49 -10.05 14.34 -11.51
N GLY A 50 -10.30 13.06 -11.34
CA GLY A 50 -11.49 12.42 -11.86
C GLY A 50 -11.45 12.05 -13.34
N LYS A 51 -10.40 12.43 -14.05
CA LYS A 51 -10.22 12.10 -15.47
C LYS A 51 -9.27 10.93 -15.64
N THR A 52 -9.59 10.05 -16.57
CA THR A 52 -8.72 8.93 -16.94
C THR A 52 -7.76 9.39 -18.02
N LEU A 53 -6.46 9.26 -17.73
CA LEU A 53 -5.40 9.53 -18.68
C LEU A 53 -4.75 8.22 -19.10
N SER A 54 -4.53 8.05 -20.41
CA SER A 54 -3.89 6.85 -20.95
C SER A 54 -2.69 7.26 -21.79
N VAL A 55 -1.60 6.51 -21.61
CA VAL A 55 -0.36 6.75 -22.36
C VAL A 55 0.05 5.44 -23.00
N ALA A 56 0.35 5.49 -24.30
CA ALA A 56 0.88 4.35 -25.02
C ALA A 56 2.33 4.12 -24.61
N LEU A 57 2.71 2.88 -24.43
CA LEU A 57 4.03 2.49 -23.92
C LEU A 57 4.73 1.55 -24.91
N SER A 58 6.06 1.58 -24.90
CA SER A 58 6.85 0.51 -25.44
C SER A 58 6.76 -0.71 -24.50
N ARG A 59 7.23 -1.87 -25.01
CA ARG A 59 7.28 -3.07 -24.19
C ARG A 59 8.16 -2.88 -22.95
N GLU A 60 9.30 -2.23 -23.12
CA GLU A 60 10.24 -1.98 -22.02
C GLU A 60 9.63 -1.05 -20.98
N GLN A 61 8.93 -0.01 -21.42
CA GLN A 61 8.21 0.90 -20.52
C GLN A 61 7.11 0.16 -19.75
N TYR A 62 6.37 -0.71 -20.44
CA TYR A 62 5.33 -1.54 -19.83
C TYR A 62 5.91 -2.44 -18.71
N GLU A 63 6.99 -3.15 -19.00
CA GLU A 63 7.65 -4.04 -18.03
C GLU A 63 8.14 -3.26 -16.83
N TRP A 64 8.76 -2.11 -17.05
CA TRP A 64 9.27 -1.25 -15.98
C TRP A 64 8.13 -0.74 -15.08
N LEU A 65 7.08 -0.20 -15.69
CA LEU A 65 5.92 0.32 -14.95
C LEU A 65 5.18 -0.78 -14.20
N ARG A 66 5.07 -1.96 -14.79
CA ARG A 66 4.45 -3.11 -14.14
C ARG A 66 5.13 -3.41 -12.81
N THR A 67 6.45 -3.41 -12.79
CA THR A 67 7.24 -3.62 -11.57
C THR A 67 7.04 -2.47 -10.58
N ALA A 68 7.07 -1.23 -11.06
CA ALA A 68 6.89 -0.05 -10.22
C ALA A 68 5.50 -0.02 -9.57
N ILE A 69 4.48 -0.44 -10.30
CA ILE A 69 3.11 -0.52 -9.78
C ILE A 69 3.00 -1.64 -8.73
N ALA A 70 3.66 -2.77 -8.95
CA ALA A 70 3.71 -3.85 -7.96
C ALA A 70 4.39 -3.37 -6.67
N ASN A 71 5.48 -2.61 -6.79
CA ASN A 71 6.16 -2.00 -5.65
C ASN A 71 5.25 -1.02 -4.92
N TRP A 72 4.46 -0.22 -5.65
CA TRP A 72 3.51 0.71 -5.05
C TRP A 72 2.44 -0.01 -4.23
N ARG A 73 1.92 -1.12 -4.73
CA ARG A 73 0.96 -1.95 -3.98
C ARG A 73 1.59 -2.47 -2.69
N GLU A 74 2.84 -2.91 -2.76
CA GLU A 74 3.58 -3.39 -1.58
C GLU A 74 3.76 -2.25 -0.57
N VAL A 75 4.07 -1.03 -1.02
CA VAL A 75 4.14 0.16 -0.16
C VAL A 75 2.81 0.40 0.54
N GLN A 76 1.71 0.37 -0.22
CA GLN A 76 0.37 0.61 0.34
C GLN A 76 0.01 -0.43 1.39
N ASP A 77 0.25 -1.71 1.11
CA ASP A 77 -0.03 -2.79 2.05
C ASP A 77 0.83 -2.67 3.31
N THR A 78 2.09 -2.31 3.15
CA THR A 78 3.02 -2.12 4.26
C THR A 78 2.57 -0.94 5.13
N LEU A 79 2.18 0.18 4.51
CA LEU A 79 1.68 1.35 5.26
C LEU A 79 0.40 1.05 6.02
N LYS A 80 -0.50 0.26 5.44
CA LYS A 80 -1.72 -0.17 6.13
C LYS A 80 -1.40 -0.98 7.38
N GLU A 81 -0.46 -1.90 7.27
CA GLU A 81 -0.04 -2.73 8.40
C GLU A 81 0.65 -1.89 9.48
N MET A 82 1.49 -0.94 9.07
CA MET A 82 2.13 0.00 10.01
C MET A 82 1.09 0.83 10.76
N GLN A 83 0.07 1.31 10.06
CA GLN A 83 -1.03 2.04 10.70
C GLN A 83 -1.81 1.18 11.68
N ARG A 84 -2.07 -0.07 11.33
CA ARG A 84 -2.74 -1.02 12.22
C ARG A 84 -1.94 -1.21 13.50
N LEU A 85 -0.63 -1.43 13.38
CA LEU A 85 0.27 -1.56 14.54
C LEU A 85 0.28 -0.30 15.39
N SER A 86 0.28 0.88 14.78
CA SER A 86 0.22 2.16 15.50
C SER A 86 -1.03 2.25 16.36
N ARG A 87 -2.18 1.84 15.81
CA ARG A 87 -3.43 1.81 16.56
C ARG A 87 -3.41 0.77 17.67
N GLN A 88 -2.79 -0.38 17.41
CA GLN A 88 -2.62 -1.43 18.41
C GLN A 88 -1.85 -0.89 19.61
N VAL A 89 -0.75 -0.20 19.38
CA VAL A 89 0.05 0.42 20.43
C VAL A 89 -0.76 1.50 21.15
N LEU A 90 -1.41 2.38 20.40
CA LEU A 90 -2.22 3.46 20.96
C LEU A 90 -3.25 2.94 21.96
N PHE A 91 -4.07 1.97 21.52
CA PHE A 91 -5.19 1.50 22.34
C PHE A 91 -4.79 0.53 23.43
N ALA A 92 -3.58 -0.02 23.39
CA ALA A 92 -3.06 -0.88 24.44
C ALA A 92 -2.30 -0.12 25.54
N THR A 93 -1.71 1.04 25.20
CA THR A 93 -0.79 1.75 26.09
C THR A 93 -1.32 3.09 26.60
N MET A 94 -2.26 3.73 25.89
CA MET A 94 -2.81 5.03 26.28
C MET A 94 -4.13 4.84 27.02
N PRO A 95 -4.45 5.70 28.03
CA PRO A 95 -5.71 5.58 28.75
C PRO A 95 -6.90 5.87 27.85
N HIS A 96 -7.97 5.11 28.05
CA HIS A 96 -9.22 5.30 27.31
C HIS A 96 -10.09 6.37 27.96
N PRO A 97 -10.87 7.12 27.16
CA PRO A 97 -11.90 7.99 27.73
C PRO A 97 -13.05 7.15 28.30
N PRO A 98 -13.87 7.73 29.19
CA PRO A 98 -15.08 7.04 29.67
C PRO A 98 -16.01 6.71 28.50
N ARG A 99 -16.49 5.48 28.41
CA ARG A 99 -17.40 5.03 27.34
C ARG A 99 -18.50 4.17 27.93
N ARG A 100 -19.71 4.34 27.39
CA ARG A 100 -20.84 3.49 27.73
C ARG A 100 -20.68 2.08 27.21
N LYS A 101 -20.12 1.94 26.02
CA LYS A 101 -19.91 0.66 25.36
C LYS A 101 -18.46 0.49 24.95
N ARG A 102 -18.00 -0.74 25.06
CA ARG A 102 -16.69 -1.13 24.55
C ARG A 102 -16.71 -1.10 23.03
N LEU A 103 -15.69 -0.51 22.42
CA LEU A 103 -15.57 -0.46 20.97
C LEU A 103 -14.90 -1.74 20.44
N GLY A 104 -15.40 -2.22 19.31
CA GLY A 104 -14.85 -3.40 18.66
C GLY A 104 -13.58 -3.08 17.87
N LYS A 105 -12.86 -4.13 17.52
CA LYS A 105 -11.58 -4.02 16.78
C LYS A 105 -11.74 -3.32 15.44
N LYS A 106 -12.84 -3.56 14.74
CA LYS A 106 -13.11 -2.94 13.43
C LYS A 106 -13.22 -1.43 13.55
N VAL A 107 -13.94 -0.95 14.56
CA VAL A 107 -14.13 0.48 14.81
C VAL A 107 -12.80 1.13 15.18
N LEU A 108 -11.98 0.46 15.97
CA LEU A 108 -10.66 0.96 16.38
C LEU A 108 -9.59 0.84 15.29
N GLY A 109 -9.90 0.20 14.18
CA GLY A 109 -8.94 0.03 13.10
C GLY A 109 -7.86 -0.99 13.38
N LEU A 110 -8.19 -2.05 14.13
CA LEU A 110 -7.25 -3.12 14.50
C LEU A 110 -7.38 -4.34 13.58
N ILE A 111 -8.42 -4.37 12.77
CA ILE A 111 -8.64 -5.38 11.72
C ILE A 111 -9.24 -4.74 10.47
#